data_494c6bdaa752947b05f2c8e66e5ea0bb
#
_entry.id   494c6bdaa752947b05f2c8e66e5ea0bb
#
_cell.length_a   1.000
_cell.length_b   1.000
_cell.length_c   1.000
_cell.angle_alpha   90.00
_cell.angle_beta   90.00
_cell.angle_gamma   90.00
#
_symmetry.space_group_name_H-M   'P 1'
#
loop_
_entity.id
_entity.type
_entity.pdbx_description
1 polymer ?
#
loop_
_entity_poly.entity_id
_entity_poly.type
_entity_poly.pdbx_seq_one_letter_code
_entity_poly.pdbx_strand_id
1 'polypeptide(L)'
;MKVLSIIEPWATLIASKQKYIETLSWKTSYRGELYIHASKKHIKDKDTKIQELLKLLPSTEMNYGKIICKCQLVDCIYMDEKFINEIKQNQQEYMCGDYQIGRYAWILENTELINPKIDETGKLNIWNFEISK
;
A
#
# COMPACT_ATOMS: atom_id res chain seq x y z
N MET A 1 3.25 -7.06 -15.91
CA MET A 1 2.67 -6.12 -14.95
C MET A 1 3.61 -5.93 -13.78
N LYS A 2 3.85 -4.72 -13.39
CA LYS A 2 4.66 -4.41 -12.21
C LYS A 2 3.79 -4.51 -10.96
N VAL A 3 4.24 -5.26 -9.96
CA VAL A 3 3.48 -5.57 -8.75
C VAL A 3 4.31 -5.26 -7.51
N LEU A 4 3.66 -4.70 -6.50
CA LEU A 4 4.25 -4.48 -5.18
C LEU A 4 3.42 -5.26 -4.14
N SER A 5 4.06 -6.10 -3.35
CA SER A 5 3.40 -6.82 -2.25
C SER A 5 3.40 -5.95 -1.00
N ILE A 6 2.22 -5.78 -0.42
CA ILE A 6 2.01 -4.96 0.77
C ILE A 6 1.27 -5.79 1.81
N ILE A 7 1.68 -5.68 3.06
CA ILE A 7 1.06 -6.38 4.19
C ILE A 7 -0.35 -5.82 4.43
N GLU A 8 -1.29 -6.69 4.81
CA GLU A 8 -2.60 -6.24 5.25
C GLU A 8 -2.53 -5.66 6.68
N PRO A 9 -3.36 -4.68 7.05
CA PRO A 9 -4.50 -4.15 6.30
C PRO A 9 -4.14 -3.05 5.28
N TRP A 10 -2.87 -2.70 5.15
CA TRP A 10 -2.45 -1.58 4.29
C TRP A 10 -2.79 -1.80 2.82
N ALA A 11 -2.69 -3.02 2.32
CA ALA A 11 -3.07 -3.32 0.94
C ALA A 11 -4.55 -3.01 0.70
N THR A 12 -5.43 -3.46 1.58
CA THR A 12 -6.87 -3.20 1.45
C THR A 12 -7.20 -1.73 1.68
N LEU A 13 -6.46 -1.02 2.54
CA LEU A 13 -6.63 0.42 2.71
C LEU A 13 -6.35 1.18 1.41
N ILE A 14 -5.33 0.76 0.66
CA ILE A 14 -5.04 1.34 -0.67
C ILE A 14 -6.16 1.02 -1.65
N ALA A 15 -6.55 -0.25 -1.72
CA ALA A 15 -7.59 -0.70 -2.65
C ALA A 15 -8.93 -0.01 -2.40
N SER A 16 -9.27 0.26 -1.14
CA SER A 16 -10.51 0.95 -0.76
C SER A 16 -10.41 2.47 -0.84
N LYS A 17 -9.27 3.01 -1.26
CA LYS A 17 -9.00 4.45 -1.39
C LYS A 17 -8.97 5.21 -0.06
N GLN A 18 -8.79 4.50 1.05
CA GLN A 18 -8.62 5.13 2.36
C GLN A 18 -7.18 5.61 2.55
N LYS A 19 -6.25 5.11 1.75
CA LYS A 19 -4.83 5.41 1.81
C LYS A 19 -4.30 5.55 0.38
N TYR A 20 -3.49 6.59 0.13
CA TYR A 20 -2.89 6.81 -1.19
C TYR A 20 -1.37 7.00 -1.17
N ILE A 21 -0.73 6.88 0.00
CA ILE A 21 0.72 6.93 0.15
C ILE A 21 1.19 5.64 0.82
N GLU A 22 2.09 4.91 0.16
CA GLU A 22 2.76 3.78 0.80
C GLU A 22 4.12 4.22 1.32
N THR A 23 4.42 3.88 2.57
CA THR A 23 5.67 4.30 3.23
C THR A 23 6.63 3.12 3.27
N LEU A 24 7.79 3.28 2.63
CA LEU A 24 8.79 2.22 2.49
C LEU A 24 10.17 2.73 2.89
N SER A 25 11.06 1.81 3.27
CA SER A 25 12.43 2.15 3.67
C SER A 25 13.36 2.34 2.48
N TRP A 26 12.89 2.09 1.27
CA TRP A 26 13.71 2.15 0.06
C TRP A 26 13.04 2.98 -1.02
N LYS A 27 13.85 3.55 -1.92
CA LYS A 27 13.37 4.39 -3.02
C LYS A 27 13.30 3.61 -4.32
N THR A 28 12.49 4.11 -5.25
CA THR A 28 12.41 3.55 -6.59
C THR A 28 12.42 4.67 -7.63
N SER A 29 13.05 4.39 -8.77
CA SER A 29 12.98 5.26 -9.95
C SER A 29 11.79 4.91 -10.84
N TYR A 30 11.12 3.78 -10.59
CA TYR A 30 9.97 3.36 -11.39
C TYR A 30 8.82 4.35 -11.23
N ARG A 31 8.18 4.67 -12.34
CA ARG A 31 6.94 5.46 -12.38
C ARG A 31 5.99 4.79 -13.36
N GLY A 32 4.71 4.82 -13.08
CA GLY A 32 3.71 4.25 -13.97
C GLY A 32 2.78 3.30 -13.26
N GLU A 33 2.16 2.42 -14.03
CA GLU A 33 1.18 1.48 -13.52
C GLU A 33 1.80 0.50 -12.54
N LEU A 34 1.15 0.34 -11.39
CA LEU A 34 1.59 -0.54 -10.32
C LEU A 34 0.40 -1.31 -9.78
N TYR A 35 0.49 -2.64 -9.77
CA TYR A 35 -0.51 -3.50 -9.16
C TYR A 35 -0.13 -3.73 -7.70
N ILE A 36 -1.14 -3.83 -6.85
CA ILE A 36 -0.95 -4.07 -5.41
C ILE A 36 -1.38 -5.50 -5.10
N HIS A 37 -0.46 -6.23 -4.50
CA HIS A 37 -0.66 -7.59 -4.02
C HIS A 37 -0.73 -7.55 -2.50
N ALA A 38 -1.78 -8.14 -1.93
CA ALA A 38 -1.87 -8.28 -0.48
C ALA A 38 -1.05 -9.50 -0.05
N SER A 39 -0.03 -9.28 0.75
CA SER A 39 0.85 -10.35 1.23
C SER A 39 0.06 -11.42 1.99
N LYS A 40 0.54 -12.66 1.93
CA LYS A 40 -0.02 -13.77 2.72
C LYS A 40 0.33 -13.67 4.21
N LYS A 41 1.27 -12.81 4.58
CA LYS A 41 1.70 -12.66 5.97
C LYS A 41 0.57 -12.07 6.81
N HIS A 42 0.16 -12.78 7.84
CA HIS A 42 -0.83 -12.29 8.79
C HIS A 42 -0.15 -11.46 9.86
N ILE A 43 -0.79 -10.37 10.26
CA ILE A 43 -0.33 -9.52 11.36
C ILE A 43 -1.02 -10.00 12.62
N LYS A 44 -0.28 -9.97 13.75
CA LYS A 44 -0.88 -10.19 15.04
C LYS A 44 -1.72 -8.96 15.38
N ASP A 45 -3.02 -9.13 15.45
CA ASP A 45 -4.03 -8.07 15.50
C ASP A 45 -4.28 -7.49 16.89
N LYS A 46 -3.35 -7.64 17.83
CA LYS A 46 -3.48 -7.09 19.18
C LYS A 46 -2.93 -5.67 19.31
N ASP A 47 -2.37 -5.13 18.24
CA ASP A 47 -1.86 -3.77 18.23
C ASP A 47 -3.02 -2.79 18.10
N THR A 48 -3.09 -1.83 19.02
CA THR A 48 -4.12 -0.78 19.04
C THR A 48 -4.14 -0.01 17.72
N LYS A 49 -2.98 0.25 17.12
CA LYS A 49 -2.88 0.94 15.84
C LYS A 49 -3.58 0.16 14.73
N ILE A 50 -3.41 -1.15 14.68
CA ILE A 50 -4.08 -2.00 13.69
C ILE A 50 -5.59 -1.92 13.86
N GLN A 51 -6.09 -1.94 15.10
CA GLN A 51 -7.52 -1.85 15.37
C GLN A 51 -8.10 -0.52 14.86
N GLU A 52 -7.37 0.58 15.03
CA GLU A 52 -7.79 1.89 14.52
C GLU A 52 -7.83 1.91 12.98
N LEU A 53 -6.86 1.27 12.33
CA LEU A 53 -6.84 1.17 10.86
C LEU A 53 -8.01 0.35 10.32
N LEU A 54 -8.36 -0.74 11.01
CA LEU A 54 -9.47 -1.59 10.58
C LEU A 54 -10.82 -0.87 10.64
N LYS A 55 -10.97 0.13 11.50
CA LYS A 55 -12.18 0.94 11.56
C LYS A 55 -12.43 1.77 10.30
N LEU A 56 -11.40 2.01 9.49
CA LEU A 56 -11.52 2.73 8.24
C LEU A 56 -12.12 1.88 7.12
N LEU A 57 -12.21 0.57 7.33
CA LEU A 57 -12.66 -0.38 6.31
C LEU A 57 -14.12 -0.79 6.55
N PRO A 58 -14.89 -1.01 5.47
CA PRO A 58 -16.30 -1.44 5.58
C PRO A 58 -16.44 -2.88 6.07
N SER A 59 -15.34 -3.66 6.04
CA SER A 59 -15.32 -5.05 6.45
C SER A 59 -13.97 -5.38 7.04
N THR A 60 -13.92 -6.34 7.96
CA THR A 60 -12.66 -6.87 8.50
C THR A 60 -12.08 -7.97 7.61
N GLU A 61 -12.73 -8.30 6.51
CA GLU A 61 -12.26 -9.32 5.58
C GLU A 61 -11.08 -8.79 4.77
N MET A 62 -9.97 -9.51 4.82
CA MET A 62 -8.74 -9.15 4.15
C MET A 62 -8.56 -9.97 2.86
N ASN A 63 -7.60 -9.57 2.04
CA ASN A 63 -7.36 -10.14 0.70
C ASN A 63 -6.02 -10.88 0.62
N TYR A 64 -5.63 -11.58 1.67
CA TYR A 64 -4.33 -12.26 1.73
C TYR A 64 -4.03 -13.09 0.49
N GLY A 65 -2.83 -12.89 -0.06
CA GLY A 65 -2.33 -13.67 -1.18
C GLY A 65 -2.93 -13.34 -2.53
N LYS A 66 -3.53 -12.16 -2.69
CA LYS A 66 -4.19 -11.78 -3.94
C LYS A 66 -3.68 -10.44 -4.47
N ILE A 67 -3.61 -10.31 -5.80
CA ILE A 67 -3.48 -9.02 -6.46
C ILE A 67 -4.88 -8.41 -6.49
N ILE A 68 -5.06 -7.22 -5.92
CA ILE A 68 -6.39 -6.69 -5.62
C ILE A 68 -6.74 -5.39 -6.33
N CYS A 69 -5.74 -4.61 -6.71
CA CYS A 69 -6.00 -3.34 -7.38
C CYS A 69 -4.79 -2.92 -8.21
N LYS A 70 -4.99 -1.89 -9.02
CA LYS A 70 -3.90 -1.22 -9.73
C LYS A 70 -4.00 0.28 -9.49
N CYS A 71 -2.87 0.96 -9.58
CA CYS A 71 -2.78 2.39 -9.40
C CYS A 71 -1.64 2.93 -10.27
N GLN A 72 -1.43 4.25 -10.22
CA GLN A 72 -0.29 4.89 -10.84
C GLN A 72 0.68 5.33 -9.74
N LEU A 73 1.90 4.86 -9.79
CA LEU A 73 2.98 5.37 -8.95
C LEU A 73 3.52 6.62 -9.61
N VAL A 74 3.18 7.78 -9.05
CA VAL A 74 3.48 9.07 -9.68
C VAL A 74 4.68 9.78 -9.08
N ASP A 75 5.06 9.43 -7.86
CA ASP A 75 6.21 10.05 -7.20
C ASP A 75 6.74 9.15 -6.08
N CYS A 76 8.00 9.39 -5.72
CA CYS A 76 8.66 8.72 -4.60
C CYS A 76 9.46 9.78 -3.87
N ILE A 77 8.98 10.23 -2.71
CA ILE A 77 9.49 11.41 -2.02
C ILE A 77 10.27 10.99 -0.78
N TYR A 78 11.50 11.50 -0.65
CA TYR A 78 12.28 11.34 0.57
C TYR A 78 11.58 12.08 1.72
N MET A 79 11.41 11.40 2.85
CA MET A 79 10.77 12.00 4.03
C MET A 79 11.78 12.81 4.84
N ASP A 80 11.70 14.12 4.71
CA ASP A 80 12.36 15.06 5.60
C ASP A 80 11.36 15.60 6.62
N GLU A 81 11.83 16.44 7.52
CA GLU A 81 10.98 17.03 8.56
C GLU A 81 9.82 17.84 7.98
N LYS A 82 10.09 18.61 6.93
CA LYS A 82 9.08 19.44 6.27
C LYS A 82 7.96 18.56 5.68
N PHE A 83 8.33 17.51 4.98
CA PHE A 83 7.34 16.58 4.39
C PHE A 83 6.47 15.96 5.46
N ILE A 84 7.09 15.46 6.54
CA ILE A 84 6.38 14.82 7.64
C ILE A 84 5.40 15.79 8.30
N ASN A 85 5.82 17.04 8.53
CA ASN A 85 4.95 18.06 9.12
C ASN A 85 3.76 18.39 8.22
N GLU A 86 3.95 18.37 6.91
CA GLU A 86 2.85 18.56 5.96
C GLU A 86 1.84 17.40 6.01
N ILE A 87 2.33 16.15 6.05
CA ILE A 87 1.46 14.97 6.11
C ILE A 87 0.67 14.91 7.42
N LYS A 88 1.22 15.40 8.52
CA LYS A 88 0.51 15.44 9.80
C LYS A 88 -0.81 16.22 9.73
N GLN A 89 -0.95 17.12 8.78
CA GLN A 89 -2.19 17.85 8.58
C GLN A 89 -3.28 16.99 7.95
N ASN A 90 -2.92 15.88 7.32
CA ASN A 90 -3.85 14.86 6.88
C ASN A 90 -3.77 13.69 7.87
N GLN A 91 -4.60 13.74 8.90
CA GLN A 91 -4.53 12.81 10.01
C GLN A 91 -4.75 11.36 9.59
N GLN A 92 -5.65 11.11 8.66
CA GLN A 92 -5.92 9.76 8.19
C GLN A 92 -4.71 9.18 7.45
N GLU A 93 -4.12 9.94 6.54
CA GLU A 93 -2.95 9.49 5.80
C GLU A 93 -1.76 9.26 6.74
N TYR A 94 -1.56 10.19 7.67
CA TYR A 94 -0.48 10.08 8.65
C TYR A 94 -0.65 8.81 9.53
N MET A 95 -1.87 8.51 9.95
CA MET A 95 -2.17 7.33 10.76
C MET A 95 -1.93 6.03 9.97
N CYS A 96 -2.13 6.05 8.66
CA CYS A 96 -2.01 4.87 7.81
C CYS A 96 -0.58 4.53 7.41
N GLY A 97 0.42 5.32 7.79
CA GLY A 97 1.80 5.09 7.36
C GLY A 97 2.81 5.17 8.49
N ASP A 98 4.05 4.87 8.14
CA ASP A 98 5.21 4.99 9.02
C ASP A 98 6.06 6.16 8.52
N TYR A 99 5.76 7.35 9.01
CA TYR A 99 6.37 8.60 8.58
C TYR A 99 7.54 8.96 9.49
N GLN A 100 8.73 8.56 9.08
CA GLN A 100 9.98 8.82 9.79
C GLN A 100 11.03 9.35 8.83
N ILE A 101 11.87 10.26 9.31
CA ILE A 101 12.97 10.81 8.51
C ILE A 101 13.82 9.67 7.92
N GLY A 102 14.11 9.77 6.63
CA GLY A 102 14.92 8.79 5.91
C GLY A 102 14.12 7.71 5.18
N ARG A 103 12.82 7.61 5.43
CA ARG A 103 11.95 6.72 4.68
C ARG A 103 11.46 7.41 3.41
N TYR A 104 10.69 6.69 2.61
CA TYR A 104 10.20 7.19 1.32
C TYR A 104 8.69 7.06 1.23
N ALA A 105 8.06 8.11 0.71
CA ALA A 105 6.64 8.15 0.45
C ALA A 105 6.39 7.87 -1.03
N TRP A 106 5.74 6.75 -1.32
CA TRP A 106 5.34 6.39 -2.67
C TRP A 106 3.93 6.90 -2.90
N ILE A 107 3.80 7.88 -3.78
CA ILE A 107 2.54 8.56 -4.04
C ILE A 107 1.77 7.80 -5.11
N LEU A 108 0.57 7.33 -4.74
CA LEU A 108 -0.28 6.50 -5.58
C LEU A 108 -1.53 7.28 -6.00
N GLU A 109 -1.89 7.20 -7.27
CA GLU A 109 -3.07 7.87 -7.82
C GLU A 109 -3.88 6.91 -8.68
N ASN A 110 -5.15 7.26 -8.91
CA ASN A 110 -6.05 6.55 -9.82
C ASN A 110 -6.17 5.06 -9.48
N THR A 111 -6.37 4.77 -8.19
CA THR A 111 -6.54 3.38 -7.74
C THR A 111 -7.84 2.80 -8.25
N GLU A 112 -7.76 1.62 -8.85
CA GLU A 112 -8.90 0.87 -9.37
C GLU A 112 -8.84 -0.58 -8.88
N LEU A 113 -9.96 -1.09 -8.39
CA LEU A 113 -10.06 -2.51 -8.08
C LEU A 113 -9.94 -3.33 -9.35
N ILE A 114 -9.29 -4.49 -9.26
CA ILE A 114 -9.32 -5.46 -10.35
C ILE A 114 -10.34 -6.55 -10.04
N ASN A 115 -11.02 -7.03 -11.08
CA ASN A 115 -12.04 -8.06 -10.94
C ASN A 115 -11.92 -9.05 -12.11
N PRO A 116 -11.70 -10.35 -11.83
CA PRO A 116 -11.53 -10.94 -10.51
C PRO A 116 -10.15 -10.60 -9.89
N LYS A 117 -10.05 -10.71 -8.56
CA LYS A 117 -8.76 -10.67 -7.87
C LYS A 117 -7.95 -11.90 -8.26
N ILE A 118 -6.62 -11.75 -8.29
CA ILE A 118 -5.74 -12.80 -8.81
C ILE A 118 -4.96 -13.42 -7.64
N ASP A 119 -5.13 -14.74 -7.44
CA ASP A 119 -4.34 -15.48 -6.46
C ASP A 119 -2.91 -15.61 -6.96
N GLU A 120 -1.94 -15.18 -6.15
CA GLU A 120 -0.53 -15.28 -6.52
C GLU A 120 0.34 -15.21 -5.27
N THR A 121 1.51 -15.84 -5.36
CA THR A 121 2.53 -15.73 -4.31
C THR A 121 3.30 -14.43 -4.49
N GLY A 122 3.44 -13.66 -3.40
CA GLY A 122 4.17 -12.39 -3.43
C GLY A 122 5.67 -12.59 -3.53
N LYS A 123 6.37 -11.54 -3.98
CA LYS A 123 7.83 -11.47 -4.08
C LYS A 123 8.30 -10.15 -3.49
N LEU A 124 9.59 -10.03 -3.26
CA LEU A 124 10.19 -8.82 -2.72
C LEU A 124 10.29 -7.71 -3.79
N ASN A 125 10.33 -6.49 -3.34
CA ASN A 125 10.49 -5.29 -4.18
C ASN A 125 9.36 -5.16 -5.20
N ILE A 126 9.59 -4.45 -6.29
CA ILE A 126 8.66 -4.45 -7.43
C ILE A 126 8.98 -5.67 -8.27
N TRP A 127 7.99 -6.52 -8.50
CA TRP A 127 8.17 -7.75 -9.25
C TRP A 127 7.23 -7.80 -10.44
N ASN A 128 7.52 -8.69 -11.38
CA ASN A 128 6.75 -8.83 -12.61
C ASN A 128 5.78 -10.00 -12.50
N PHE A 129 4.58 -9.80 -12.97
CA PHE A 129 3.57 -10.81 -13.09
C PHE A 129 2.97 -10.78 -14.48
N GLU A 130 2.74 -11.96 -15.06
CA GLU A 130 2.07 -12.09 -16.35
C GLU A 130 0.92 -13.08 -16.20
N ILE A 131 -0.24 -12.68 -16.72
CA ILE A 131 -1.40 -13.58 -16.73
C ILE A 131 -1.15 -14.64 -17.78
N SER A 132 -1.15 -15.90 -17.36
CA SER A 132 -1.07 -17.04 -18.27
C SER A 132 -2.36 -17.13 -19.10
N LYS A 133 -2.18 -17.20 -20.40
CA LYS A 133 -3.30 -17.37 -21.32
C LYS A 133 -3.56 -18.85 -21.60
#